data_f92429d943f3ce588c72f40892c797ca
#
_entry.id   f92429d943f3ce588c72f40892c797ca
#
_cell.length_a   1.000
_cell.length_b   1.000
_cell.length_c   1.000
_cell.angle_alpha   90.00
_cell.angle_beta   90.00
_cell.angle_gamma   90.00
#
_symmetry.space_group_name_H-M   'P 1'
#
loop_
_entity.id
_entity.type
_entity.pdbx_description
1 polymer ?
#
loop_
_entity_poly.entity_id
_entity_poly.type
_entity_poly.pdbx_seq_one_letter_code
_entity_poly.pdbx_strand_id
1 'polypeptide(L)'
;MLREGTGDRNAAVDYMQRLIEKSEYSKYAGQAQEFMALFLGNKFSQTDVLRAYEQFEAWCLNKNVLKAYDYNLSEDFLLDREENEISAYEKLKNLIGLKIVKEQIDNIIAADIVEKERKKRNGNDYQSSAMHMIFGGNPGSAKTTVAKLFSGITKEKGILKSGAFVERGGMDLDGMGCVSAIREAFLAARGGVLFIDEAYAMKSDTAITVLLQEMENHRENVIVILAGYNERMKAFMERNEGLKSRIPYWIDFPDYTTEELTDIFKLMIHEKGFCVTDDAIKEAHYIFEKVRNIDDFGNGRYVRNLMERAVRQQSVRLLSTSESVSDIQKEELFQITKADIQMLGEGEKKERKSGAARKELD
;
A
#
# COMPACT_ATOMS: atom_id res chain seq x y z
N MET A 1 -25.41 2.82 -32.44
CA MET A 1 -25.52 3.83 -31.35
C MET A 1 -25.84 3.09 -30.07
N LEU A 2 -24.99 3.20 -29.07
CA LEU A 2 -25.38 2.92 -27.69
C LEU A 2 -26.41 3.98 -27.28
N ARG A 3 -27.71 3.72 -27.55
CA ARG A 3 -28.82 4.50 -26.99
C ARG A 3 -28.96 4.13 -25.53
N GLU A 4 -29.62 4.94 -24.71
CA GLU A 4 -29.91 4.71 -23.28
C GLU A 4 -30.19 3.24 -22.95
N GLY A 5 -29.14 2.43 -22.84
CA GLY A 5 -29.15 0.98 -22.71
C GLY A 5 -27.77 0.39 -22.88
N THR A 6 -27.66 -0.89 -22.68
CA THR A 6 -26.44 -1.65 -22.86
C THR A 6 -26.30 -2.17 -24.28
N GLY A 7 -25.13 -1.98 -24.91
CA GLY A 7 -24.76 -2.56 -26.21
C GLY A 7 -23.85 -3.79 -26.05
N ASP A 8 -23.72 -4.58 -27.12
CA ASP A 8 -22.72 -5.63 -27.20
C ASP A 8 -21.28 -5.05 -27.34
N ARG A 9 -20.30 -5.90 -27.33
CA ARG A 9 -18.88 -5.50 -27.42
C ARG A 9 -18.59 -4.73 -28.73
N ASN A 10 -19.16 -5.13 -29.86
CA ASN A 10 -18.92 -4.48 -31.14
C ASN A 10 -19.46 -3.05 -31.12
N ALA A 11 -20.68 -2.86 -30.58
CA ALA A 11 -21.28 -1.52 -30.46
C ALA A 11 -20.47 -0.62 -29.50
N ALA A 12 -19.86 -1.19 -28.47
CA ALA A 12 -18.97 -0.48 -27.54
C ALA A 12 -17.66 -0.07 -28.22
N VAL A 13 -17.02 -0.96 -28.97
CA VAL A 13 -15.82 -0.68 -29.77
C VAL A 13 -16.09 0.42 -30.80
N ASP A 14 -17.17 0.33 -31.54
CA ASP A 14 -17.57 1.37 -32.52
C ASP A 14 -17.79 2.73 -31.87
N TYR A 15 -18.38 2.76 -30.69
CA TYR A 15 -18.61 4.01 -29.98
C TYR A 15 -17.28 4.59 -29.45
N MET A 16 -16.41 3.78 -28.91
CA MET A 16 -15.07 4.19 -28.44
C MET A 16 -14.23 4.69 -29.62
N GLN A 17 -14.24 3.98 -30.76
CA GLN A 17 -13.51 4.37 -31.97
C GLN A 17 -13.94 5.77 -32.46
N ARG A 18 -15.23 6.06 -32.45
CA ARG A 18 -15.76 7.39 -32.80
C ARG A 18 -15.37 8.49 -31.82
N LEU A 19 -15.22 8.16 -30.51
CA LEU A 19 -14.70 9.12 -29.52
C LEU A 19 -13.26 9.45 -29.83
N ILE A 20 -12.42 8.42 -30.10
CA ILE A 20 -11.01 8.59 -30.44
C ILE A 20 -10.84 9.38 -31.75
N GLU A 21 -11.61 9.08 -32.81
CA GLU A 21 -11.56 9.78 -34.08
C GLU A 21 -11.87 11.29 -33.98
N LYS A 22 -12.67 11.68 -32.98
CA LYS A 22 -13.02 13.08 -32.70
C LYS A 22 -12.06 13.79 -31.77
N SER A 23 -11.11 13.09 -31.21
CA SER A 23 -10.11 13.62 -30.28
C SER A 23 -8.80 13.96 -30.98
N GLU A 24 -7.90 14.63 -30.28
CA GLU A 24 -6.51 14.86 -30.72
C GLU A 24 -5.71 13.58 -30.93
N TYR A 25 -6.20 12.44 -30.44
CA TYR A 25 -5.59 11.11 -30.53
C TYR A 25 -6.13 10.26 -31.69
N SER A 26 -6.77 10.85 -32.72
CA SER A 26 -7.40 10.17 -33.85
C SER A 26 -6.50 9.14 -34.57
N LYS A 27 -5.20 9.36 -34.59
CA LYS A 27 -4.20 8.41 -35.15
C LYS A 27 -4.16 7.03 -34.46
N TYR A 28 -4.76 6.92 -33.27
CA TYR A 28 -4.82 5.67 -32.48
C TYR A 28 -6.21 5.02 -32.50
N ALA A 29 -7.12 5.43 -33.39
CA ALA A 29 -8.49 4.92 -33.46
C ALA A 29 -8.57 3.40 -33.63
N GLY A 30 -7.59 2.77 -34.30
CA GLY A 30 -7.50 1.32 -34.46
C GLY A 30 -7.30 0.53 -33.16
N GLN A 31 -6.91 1.19 -32.06
CA GLN A 31 -6.67 0.55 -30.76
C GLN A 31 -7.92 0.46 -29.87
N ALA A 32 -9.07 0.99 -30.33
CA ALA A 32 -10.32 0.92 -29.58
C ALA A 32 -10.73 -0.49 -29.18
N GLN A 33 -10.45 -1.48 -30.04
CA GLN A 33 -10.76 -2.88 -29.79
C GLN A 33 -9.91 -3.44 -28.62
N GLU A 34 -8.63 -3.13 -28.58
CA GLU A 34 -7.70 -3.57 -27.52
C GLU A 34 -8.10 -2.98 -26.17
N PHE A 35 -8.42 -1.68 -26.13
CA PHE A 35 -8.86 -1.04 -24.88
C PHE A 35 -10.21 -1.56 -24.39
N MET A 36 -11.15 -1.85 -25.30
CA MET A 36 -12.42 -2.46 -24.91
C MET A 36 -12.30 -3.93 -24.51
N ALA A 37 -11.23 -4.62 -24.93
CA ALA A 37 -10.94 -5.98 -24.49
C ALA A 37 -10.54 -6.04 -23.00
N LEU A 38 -10.02 -4.95 -22.44
CA LEU A 38 -9.68 -4.86 -21.01
C LEU A 38 -10.90 -4.89 -20.08
N PHE A 39 -12.11 -4.70 -20.61
CA PHE A 39 -13.34 -4.73 -19.84
C PHE A 39 -14.05 -6.08 -19.96
N LEU A 40 -14.19 -6.77 -18.81
CA LEU A 40 -14.89 -8.05 -18.73
C LEU A 40 -16.40 -7.85 -18.85
N GLY A 41 -17.04 -8.55 -19.78
CA GLY A 41 -18.49 -8.55 -19.95
C GLY A 41 -18.94 -8.69 -21.40
N ASN A 42 -20.22 -9.04 -21.57
CA ASN A 42 -20.86 -9.15 -22.88
C ASN A 42 -21.82 -8.01 -23.18
N LYS A 43 -22.06 -7.11 -22.20
CA LYS A 43 -22.90 -5.94 -22.33
C LYS A 43 -22.21 -4.75 -21.70
N PHE A 44 -22.16 -3.64 -22.42
CA PHE A 44 -21.48 -2.41 -22.02
C PHE A 44 -22.44 -1.22 -22.05
N SER A 45 -22.40 -0.39 -21.02
CA SER A 45 -23.08 0.90 -20.97
C SER A 45 -22.21 2.01 -21.59
N GLN A 46 -22.78 3.18 -21.81
CA GLN A 46 -21.98 4.36 -22.20
C GLN A 46 -20.93 4.72 -21.16
N THR A 47 -21.25 4.53 -19.87
CA THR A 47 -20.32 4.81 -18.76
C THR A 47 -19.09 3.89 -18.81
N ASP A 48 -19.27 2.62 -19.21
CA ASP A 48 -18.15 1.68 -19.34
C ASP A 48 -17.22 2.10 -20.49
N VAL A 49 -17.78 2.55 -21.60
CA VAL A 49 -16.99 3.04 -22.75
C VAL A 49 -16.27 4.35 -22.41
N LEU A 50 -16.90 5.27 -21.66
CA LEU A 50 -16.27 6.49 -21.22
C LEU A 50 -15.10 6.23 -20.27
N ARG A 51 -15.24 5.28 -19.35
CA ARG A 51 -14.12 4.85 -18.49
C ARG A 51 -12.96 4.24 -19.29
N ALA A 52 -13.29 3.42 -20.31
CA ALA A 52 -12.27 2.89 -21.21
C ALA A 52 -11.58 4.01 -21.99
N TYR A 53 -12.33 5.04 -22.41
CA TYR A 53 -11.79 6.19 -23.09
C TYR A 53 -10.89 7.06 -22.21
N GLU A 54 -11.24 7.28 -20.94
CA GLU A 54 -10.37 7.95 -19.95
C GLU A 54 -9.04 7.23 -19.77
N GLN A 55 -9.06 5.89 -19.71
CA GLN A 55 -7.83 5.09 -19.62
C GLN A 55 -6.99 5.18 -20.91
N PHE A 56 -7.67 5.22 -22.06
CA PHE A 56 -7.02 5.44 -23.35
C PHE A 56 -6.36 6.83 -23.44
N GLU A 57 -7.03 7.90 -22.98
CA GLU A 57 -6.44 9.25 -22.94
C GLU A 57 -5.21 9.30 -22.03
N ALA A 58 -5.28 8.69 -20.85
CA ALA A 58 -4.13 8.59 -19.93
C ALA A 58 -2.94 7.83 -20.58
N TRP A 59 -3.23 6.75 -21.34
CA TRP A 59 -2.21 6.02 -22.08
C TRP A 59 -1.61 6.86 -23.21
N CYS A 60 -2.44 7.61 -23.97
CA CYS A 60 -1.97 8.49 -25.03
C CYS A 60 -1.09 9.62 -24.50
N LEU A 61 -1.46 10.22 -23.35
CA LEU A 61 -0.66 11.23 -22.66
C LEU A 61 0.68 10.65 -22.24
N ASN A 62 0.72 9.50 -21.59
CA ASN A 62 1.95 8.84 -21.21
C ASN A 62 2.83 8.48 -22.40
N LYS A 63 2.24 7.95 -23.50
CA LYS A 63 2.95 7.60 -24.71
C LYS A 63 3.54 8.82 -25.43
N ASN A 64 2.84 9.95 -25.43
CA ASN A 64 3.31 11.19 -26.04
C ASN A 64 4.38 11.87 -25.18
N VAL A 65 4.23 11.91 -23.87
CA VAL A 65 5.23 12.41 -22.92
C VAL A 65 6.50 11.56 -23.01
N LEU A 66 6.38 10.23 -23.03
CA LEU A 66 7.53 9.33 -23.11
C LEU A 66 8.23 9.36 -24.49
N LYS A 67 7.50 9.60 -25.59
CA LYS A 67 8.10 9.85 -26.91
C LYS A 67 8.89 11.17 -26.95
N ALA A 68 8.40 12.22 -26.30
CA ALA A 68 9.11 13.49 -26.20
C ALA A 68 10.45 13.36 -25.44
N TYR A 69 10.57 12.33 -24.58
CA TYR A 69 11.80 12.00 -23.85
C TYR A 69 12.56 10.79 -24.40
N ASP A 70 12.27 10.36 -25.64
CA ASP A 70 12.92 9.22 -26.33
C ASP A 70 12.86 7.88 -25.57
N TYR A 71 11.85 7.73 -24.71
CA TYR A 71 11.55 6.48 -24.01
C TYR A 71 10.82 5.50 -24.94
N ASN A 72 11.53 4.49 -25.45
CA ASN A 72 10.90 3.29 -26.01
C ASN A 72 10.30 2.46 -24.86
N LEU A 73 9.04 2.73 -24.52
CA LEU A 73 8.25 1.71 -23.83
C LEU A 73 8.02 0.58 -24.85
N SER A 74 8.55 -0.60 -24.58
CA SER A 74 8.19 -1.81 -25.32
C SER A 74 6.66 -1.95 -25.27
N GLU A 75 6.07 -2.45 -26.36
CA GLU A 75 4.63 -2.72 -26.46
C GLU A 75 4.14 -3.69 -25.37
N ASP A 76 5.06 -4.43 -24.76
CA ASP A 76 4.87 -5.34 -23.63
C ASP A 76 4.26 -4.71 -22.37
N PHE A 77 4.40 -3.40 -22.16
CA PHE A 77 3.88 -2.74 -20.94
C PHE A 77 2.34 -2.75 -20.81
N LEU A 78 1.62 -2.87 -21.93
CA LEU A 78 0.15 -2.96 -21.92
C LEU A 78 -0.36 -4.39 -21.89
N LEU A 79 0.41 -5.35 -22.40
CA LEU A 79 0.06 -6.77 -22.44
C LEU A 79 0.37 -7.48 -21.11
N ASP A 80 1.34 -6.97 -20.33
CA ASP A 80 1.70 -7.54 -19.02
C ASP A 80 0.63 -7.36 -17.91
N ARG A 81 -0.48 -6.66 -18.16
CA ARG A 81 -1.55 -6.52 -17.17
C ARG A 81 -2.52 -7.71 -17.08
N GLU A 82 -2.54 -8.61 -18.04
CA GLU A 82 -3.49 -9.75 -18.01
C GLU A 82 -2.87 -11.11 -17.64
N GLU A 83 -1.54 -11.30 -17.66
CA GLU A 83 -0.97 -12.64 -17.45
C GLU A 83 -0.25 -12.88 -16.13
N ASN A 84 0.06 -11.86 -15.32
CA ASN A 84 0.67 -12.10 -14.01
C ASN A 84 0.28 -11.00 -12.99
N GLU A 85 -0.98 -10.89 -12.62
CA GLU A 85 -1.25 -10.33 -11.30
C GLU A 85 -0.71 -11.32 -10.26
N ILE A 86 0.54 -11.08 -9.84
CA ILE A 86 1.14 -11.76 -8.70
C ILE A 86 0.10 -11.74 -7.57
N SER A 87 -0.31 -12.91 -7.10
CA SER A 87 -1.33 -13.04 -6.06
C SER A 87 -0.97 -12.23 -4.82
N ALA A 88 -1.97 -11.80 -4.05
CA ALA A 88 -1.70 -11.07 -2.80
C ALA A 88 -0.82 -11.91 -1.86
N TYR A 89 -0.98 -13.24 -1.91
CA TYR A 89 -0.15 -14.16 -1.15
C TYR A 89 1.32 -14.14 -1.60
N GLU A 90 1.60 -14.14 -2.90
CA GLU A 90 2.96 -14.04 -3.43
C GLU A 90 3.56 -12.66 -3.15
N LYS A 91 2.77 -11.59 -3.29
CA LYS A 91 3.21 -10.24 -2.91
C LYS A 91 3.63 -10.18 -1.43
N LEU A 92 2.89 -10.84 -0.53
CA LEU A 92 3.27 -10.95 0.88
C LEU A 92 4.60 -11.71 1.05
N LYS A 93 4.78 -12.84 0.34
CA LYS A 93 6.01 -13.62 0.41
C LYS A 93 7.22 -12.85 -0.10
N ASN A 94 7.05 -12.01 -1.10
CA ASN A 94 8.09 -11.18 -1.72
C ASN A 94 8.45 -9.92 -0.93
N LEU A 95 7.69 -9.53 0.11
CA LEU A 95 8.09 -8.42 0.97
C LEU A 95 9.47 -8.70 1.58
N ILE A 96 10.31 -7.68 1.65
CA ILE A 96 11.62 -7.78 2.29
C ILE A 96 11.41 -8.00 3.79
N GLY A 97 12.17 -8.93 4.38
CA GLY A 97 12.11 -9.24 5.80
C GLY A 97 10.78 -9.83 6.27
N LEU A 98 10.37 -9.46 7.48
CA LEU A 98 9.08 -9.83 8.09
C LEU A 98 8.83 -11.34 8.20
N LYS A 99 9.87 -12.14 8.38
CA LYS A 99 9.77 -13.61 8.39
C LYS A 99 8.74 -14.11 9.41
N ILE A 100 8.81 -13.64 10.65
CA ILE A 100 7.89 -14.04 11.73
C ILE A 100 6.45 -13.63 11.41
N VAL A 101 6.24 -12.42 10.87
CA VAL A 101 4.92 -11.92 10.46
C VAL A 101 4.30 -12.81 9.39
N LYS A 102 5.08 -13.18 8.36
CA LYS A 102 4.65 -14.08 7.28
C LYS A 102 4.26 -15.46 7.81
N GLU A 103 5.07 -16.03 8.69
CA GLU A 103 4.79 -17.32 9.33
C GLU A 103 3.51 -17.28 10.19
N GLN A 104 3.31 -16.21 10.97
CA GLN A 104 2.09 -16.04 11.77
C GLN A 104 0.84 -15.91 10.89
N ILE A 105 0.92 -15.15 9.79
CA ILE A 105 -0.19 -15.03 8.82
C ILE A 105 -0.49 -16.39 8.18
N ASP A 106 0.51 -17.15 7.77
CA ASP A 106 0.33 -18.50 7.22
C ASP A 106 -0.40 -19.41 8.21
N ASN A 107 0.01 -19.37 9.47
CA ASN A 107 -0.61 -20.18 10.52
C ASN A 107 -2.08 -19.80 10.75
N ILE A 108 -2.40 -18.51 10.74
CA ILE A 108 -3.79 -18.02 10.90
C ILE A 108 -4.64 -18.47 9.71
N ILE A 109 -4.15 -18.34 8.48
CA ILE A 109 -4.86 -18.77 7.27
C ILE A 109 -5.07 -20.29 7.28
N ALA A 110 -4.04 -21.06 7.61
CA ALA A 110 -4.13 -22.52 7.66
C ALA A 110 -5.15 -22.99 8.73
N ALA A 111 -5.16 -22.34 9.91
CA ALA A 111 -6.12 -22.65 10.97
C ALA A 111 -7.57 -22.41 10.50
N ASP A 112 -7.87 -21.27 9.85
CA ASP A 112 -9.23 -20.97 9.34
C ASP A 112 -9.66 -21.96 8.25
N ILE A 113 -8.78 -22.32 7.32
CA ILE A 113 -9.09 -23.31 6.27
C ILE A 113 -9.48 -24.65 6.88
N VAL A 114 -8.70 -25.12 7.86
CA VAL A 114 -8.98 -26.39 8.54
C VAL A 114 -10.26 -26.32 9.35
N GLU A 115 -10.51 -25.19 10.04
CA GLU A 115 -11.72 -24.95 10.83
C GLU A 115 -12.98 -24.96 9.95
N LYS A 116 -12.94 -24.29 8.80
CA LYS A 116 -14.03 -24.32 7.82
C LYS A 116 -14.33 -25.73 7.29
N GLU A 117 -13.31 -26.53 7.06
CA GLU A 117 -13.49 -27.90 6.63
C GLU A 117 -14.10 -28.77 7.74
N ARG A 118 -13.69 -28.56 9.00
CA ARG A 118 -14.32 -29.22 10.16
C ARG A 118 -15.80 -28.84 10.30
N LYS A 119 -16.15 -27.56 10.12
CA LYS A 119 -17.53 -27.07 10.14
C LYS A 119 -18.38 -27.77 9.06
N LYS A 120 -17.84 -27.91 7.85
CA LYS A 120 -18.54 -28.63 6.76
C LYS A 120 -18.81 -30.09 7.07
N ARG A 121 -17.87 -30.80 7.74
CA ARG A 121 -18.00 -32.22 8.04
C ARG A 121 -18.85 -32.53 9.27
N ASN A 122 -18.79 -31.68 10.31
CA ASN A 122 -19.41 -31.94 11.60
C ASN A 122 -20.75 -31.20 11.82
N GLY A 123 -21.25 -30.44 10.83
CA GLY A 123 -22.51 -29.70 10.94
C GLY A 123 -22.38 -28.34 11.66
N ASN A 124 -23.52 -27.67 11.85
CA ASN A 124 -23.59 -26.24 12.19
C ASN A 124 -23.22 -25.84 13.62
N ASP A 125 -22.93 -26.77 14.53
CA ASP A 125 -22.66 -26.46 15.94
C ASP A 125 -21.24 -25.87 16.20
N TYR A 126 -20.40 -25.76 15.15
CA TYR A 126 -19.06 -25.24 15.30
C TYR A 126 -19.04 -23.73 15.02
N GLN A 127 -18.92 -22.92 16.07
CA GLN A 127 -18.68 -21.48 15.91
C GLN A 127 -17.25 -21.25 15.45
N SER A 128 -17.06 -20.59 14.31
CA SER A 128 -15.71 -20.22 13.85
C SER A 128 -15.08 -19.19 14.78
N SER A 129 -13.79 -19.35 15.03
CA SER A 129 -13.02 -18.40 15.84
C SER A 129 -12.93 -17.05 15.11
N ALA A 130 -13.03 -15.95 15.86
CA ALA A 130 -12.83 -14.63 15.29
C ALA A 130 -11.37 -14.47 14.80
N MET A 131 -11.18 -13.89 13.63
CA MET A 131 -9.84 -13.62 13.07
C MET A 131 -9.37 -12.18 13.35
N HIS A 132 -9.96 -11.51 14.33
CA HIS A 132 -9.51 -10.17 14.70
C HIS A 132 -8.09 -10.21 15.25
N MET A 133 -7.29 -9.20 14.94
CA MET A 133 -5.87 -9.20 15.29
C MET A 133 -5.32 -7.81 15.64
N ILE A 134 -4.22 -7.81 16.36
CA ILE A 134 -3.42 -6.61 16.64
C ILE A 134 -2.14 -6.67 15.83
N PHE A 135 -1.80 -5.56 15.19
CA PHE A 135 -0.51 -5.32 14.55
C PHE A 135 0.28 -4.32 15.38
N GLY A 136 1.23 -4.83 16.17
CA GLY A 136 2.09 -4.03 17.01
C GLY A 136 3.44 -3.75 16.37
N GLY A 137 3.97 -2.53 16.50
CA GLY A 137 5.31 -2.19 15.99
C GLY A 137 5.49 -0.72 15.66
N ASN A 138 6.73 -0.33 15.40
CA ASN A 138 7.12 1.03 15.09
C ASN A 138 6.58 1.53 13.74
N PRO A 139 6.56 2.85 13.47
CA PRO A 139 6.14 3.40 12.20
C PRO A 139 6.98 2.87 11.03
N GLY A 140 6.35 2.70 9.87
CA GLY A 140 7.06 2.23 8.68
C GLY A 140 7.50 0.77 8.68
N SER A 141 7.06 -0.05 9.65
CA SER A 141 7.30 -1.51 9.70
C SER A 141 6.35 -2.33 8.81
N ALA A 142 5.68 -1.71 7.84
CA ALA A 142 4.79 -2.31 6.85
C ALA A 142 3.45 -2.85 7.38
N LYS A 143 2.96 -2.45 8.55
CA LYS A 143 1.66 -2.91 9.11
C LYS A 143 0.50 -2.73 8.13
N THR A 144 0.30 -1.52 7.60
CA THR A 144 -0.78 -1.22 6.63
C THR A 144 -0.62 -2.01 5.33
N THR A 145 0.62 -2.16 4.83
CA THR A 145 0.91 -2.92 3.62
C THR A 145 0.52 -4.39 3.79
N VAL A 146 0.93 -5.00 4.90
CA VAL A 146 0.60 -6.38 5.23
C VAL A 146 -0.91 -6.56 5.43
N ALA A 147 -1.60 -5.60 6.09
CA ALA A 147 -3.05 -5.64 6.28
C ALA A 147 -3.81 -5.59 4.93
N LYS A 148 -3.36 -4.75 3.98
CA LYS A 148 -3.91 -4.71 2.61
C LYS A 148 -3.72 -6.04 1.88
N LEU A 149 -2.52 -6.60 1.93
CA LEU A 149 -2.22 -7.91 1.33
C LEU A 149 -3.03 -9.02 1.99
N PHE A 150 -3.16 -9.00 3.31
CA PHE A 150 -3.99 -9.97 4.05
C PHE A 150 -5.45 -9.93 3.61
N SER A 151 -6.02 -8.73 3.38
CA SER A 151 -7.38 -8.61 2.83
C SER A 151 -7.50 -9.26 1.45
N GLY A 152 -6.53 -9.06 0.56
CA GLY A 152 -6.47 -9.75 -0.74
C GLY A 152 -6.39 -11.27 -0.59
N ILE A 153 -5.51 -11.75 0.30
CA ILE A 153 -5.32 -13.18 0.59
C ILE A 153 -6.60 -13.80 1.12
N THR A 154 -7.32 -13.14 2.02
CA THR A 154 -8.59 -13.66 2.56
C THR A 154 -9.63 -13.86 1.48
N LYS A 155 -9.67 -12.98 0.46
CA LYS A 155 -10.51 -13.14 -0.73
C LYS A 155 -10.02 -14.31 -1.60
N GLU A 156 -8.74 -14.35 -1.93
CA GLU A 156 -8.15 -15.43 -2.75
C GLU A 156 -8.37 -16.82 -2.15
N LYS A 157 -8.28 -16.94 -0.82
CA LYS A 157 -8.50 -18.20 -0.08
C LYS A 157 -9.97 -18.47 0.25
N GLY A 158 -10.90 -17.60 -0.16
CA GLY A 158 -12.33 -17.76 0.13
C GLY A 158 -12.67 -17.63 1.62
N ILE A 159 -11.83 -16.94 2.39
CA ILE A 159 -12.06 -16.65 3.81
C ILE A 159 -13.13 -15.56 3.92
N LEU A 160 -12.94 -14.47 3.19
CA LEU A 160 -13.89 -13.37 3.05
C LEU A 160 -14.34 -13.20 1.59
N LYS A 161 -15.49 -12.58 1.39
CA LYS A 161 -16.15 -12.56 0.06
C LYS A 161 -15.64 -11.46 -0.86
N SER A 162 -15.36 -10.25 -0.33
CA SER A 162 -15.08 -9.08 -1.17
C SER A 162 -13.61 -8.68 -1.26
N GLY A 163 -12.81 -8.98 -0.23
CA GLY A 163 -11.46 -8.45 -0.10
C GLY A 163 -11.42 -6.93 0.07
N ALA A 164 -12.53 -6.33 0.52
CA ALA A 164 -12.58 -4.90 0.82
C ALA A 164 -11.54 -4.56 1.91
N PHE A 165 -10.84 -3.45 1.73
CA PHE A 165 -9.92 -2.90 2.72
C PHE A 165 -10.34 -1.49 3.09
N VAL A 166 -10.74 -1.29 4.34
CA VAL A 166 -11.13 0.01 4.87
C VAL A 166 -10.15 0.41 5.95
N GLU A 167 -9.51 1.56 5.77
CA GLU A 167 -8.55 2.14 6.71
C GLU A 167 -9.19 3.31 7.44
N ARG A 168 -9.04 3.36 8.77
CA ARG A 168 -9.48 4.46 9.63
C ARG A 168 -8.41 4.75 10.68
N GLY A 169 -8.27 6.01 11.08
CA GLY A 169 -7.51 6.38 12.27
C GLY A 169 -8.32 6.14 13.54
N GLY A 170 -7.66 5.77 14.64
CA GLY A 170 -8.36 5.63 15.91
C GLY A 170 -9.07 6.92 16.35
N MET A 171 -8.49 8.08 16.05
CA MET A 171 -9.12 9.39 16.33
C MET A 171 -10.40 9.64 15.52
N ASP A 172 -10.48 9.12 14.28
CA ASP A 172 -11.64 9.30 13.40
C ASP A 172 -12.86 8.53 13.91
N LEU A 173 -12.62 7.51 14.73
CA LEU A 173 -13.62 6.64 15.33
C LEU A 173 -13.92 7.00 16.80
N ASP A 174 -13.40 8.13 17.29
CA ASP A 174 -13.60 8.61 18.66
C ASP A 174 -14.41 9.92 18.72
N GLY A 175 -14.89 10.30 19.90
CA GLY A 175 -15.58 11.57 20.11
C GLY A 175 -17.05 11.60 19.63
N MET A 176 -17.54 12.80 19.32
CA MET A 176 -18.92 13.00 18.86
C MET A 176 -19.14 12.37 17.49
N GLY A 177 -20.18 11.53 17.34
CA GLY A 177 -20.47 10.82 16.09
C GLY A 177 -19.75 9.49 15.94
N CYS A 178 -18.98 9.03 16.93
CA CYS A 178 -18.25 7.76 16.89
C CYS A 178 -19.17 6.55 16.56
N VAL A 179 -20.41 6.55 17.03
CA VAL A 179 -21.38 5.47 16.77
C VAL A 179 -21.67 5.32 15.27
N SER A 180 -21.95 6.42 14.57
CA SER A 180 -22.18 6.39 13.11
C SER A 180 -20.91 6.07 12.37
N ALA A 181 -19.78 6.71 12.73
CA ALA A 181 -18.49 6.49 12.07
C ALA A 181 -18.03 5.02 12.13
N ILE A 182 -18.17 4.38 13.31
CA ILE A 182 -17.83 2.97 13.49
C ILE A 182 -18.76 2.08 12.64
N ARG A 183 -20.08 2.30 12.67
CA ARG A 183 -21.03 1.52 11.88
C ARG A 183 -20.81 1.66 10.38
N GLU A 184 -20.56 2.87 9.92
CA GLU A 184 -20.21 3.12 8.50
C GLU A 184 -18.92 2.41 8.11
N ALA A 185 -17.89 2.41 8.96
CA ALA A 185 -16.63 1.70 8.72
C ALA A 185 -16.88 0.18 8.60
N PHE A 186 -17.69 -0.43 9.47
CA PHE A 186 -18.05 -1.85 9.37
C PHE A 186 -18.88 -2.15 8.12
N LEU A 187 -19.82 -1.28 7.76
CA LEU A 187 -20.61 -1.44 6.55
C LEU A 187 -19.73 -1.39 5.30
N ALA A 188 -18.80 -0.45 5.24
CA ALA A 188 -17.85 -0.31 4.13
C ALA A 188 -16.87 -1.49 4.06
N ALA A 189 -16.46 -2.04 5.21
CA ALA A 189 -15.54 -3.18 5.30
C ALA A 189 -16.22 -4.54 5.10
N ARG A 190 -17.53 -4.58 4.83
CA ARG A 190 -18.29 -5.83 4.77
C ARG A 190 -17.73 -6.81 3.73
N GLY A 191 -17.42 -8.01 4.20
CA GLY A 191 -16.77 -9.06 3.41
C GLY A 191 -15.26 -8.89 3.26
N GLY A 192 -14.63 -8.01 4.05
CA GLY A 192 -13.22 -7.67 3.99
C GLY A 192 -12.61 -7.31 5.34
N VAL A 193 -11.64 -6.42 5.34
CA VAL A 193 -10.83 -6.03 6.50
C VAL A 193 -11.09 -4.56 6.86
N LEU A 194 -11.37 -4.31 8.13
CA LEU A 194 -11.35 -2.99 8.76
C LEU A 194 -10.01 -2.83 9.51
N PHE A 195 -9.16 -1.95 9.01
CA PHE A 195 -7.88 -1.62 9.61
C PHE A 195 -8.00 -0.30 10.35
N ILE A 196 -7.69 -0.31 11.65
CA ILE A 196 -7.75 0.87 12.51
C ILE A 196 -6.31 1.19 12.94
N ASP A 197 -5.73 2.24 12.34
CA ASP A 197 -4.38 2.69 12.70
C ASP A 197 -4.44 3.56 13.95
N GLU A 198 -3.38 3.48 14.76
CA GLU A 198 -3.29 4.16 16.06
C GLU A 198 -4.55 3.91 16.94
N ALA A 199 -5.04 2.67 16.97
CA ALA A 199 -6.27 2.30 17.67
C ALA A 199 -6.30 2.75 19.14
N TYR A 200 -5.16 2.85 19.80
CA TYR A 200 -5.01 3.38 21.16
C TYR A 200 -5.44 4.86 21.31
N ALA A 201 -5.62 5.58 20.19
CA ALA A 201 -6.15 6.96 20.20
C ALA A 201 -7.65 7.01 20.52
N MET A 202 -8.36 5.87 20.41
CA MET A 202 -9.74 5.74 20.85
C MET A 202 -9.79 5.75 22.39
N LYS A 203 -10.33 6.84 22.98
CA LYS A 203 -10.36 7.05 24.43
C LYS A 203 -11.77 6.93 25.02
N SER A 204 -12.80 7.15 24.20
CA SER A 204 -14.19 7.13 24.62
C SER A 204 -14.68 5.70 24.90
N ASP A 205 -15.23 5.48 26.08
CA ASP A 205 -15.86 4.19 26.43
C ASP A 205 -17.03 3.86 25.51
N THR A 206 -17.74 4.87 25.02
CA THR A 206 -18.82 4.71 24.04
C THR A 206 -18.27 4.15 22.73
N ALA A 207 -17.17 4.71 22.20
CA ALA A 207 -16.54 4.23 20.97
C ALA A 207 -16.08 2.76 21.10
N ILE A 208 -15.43 2.43 22.22
CA ILE A 208 -14.96 1.06 22.49
C ILE A 208 -16.17 0.10 22.62
N THR A 209 -17.22 0.49 23.31
CA THR A 209 -18.43 -0.35 23.46
C THR A 209 -19.09 -0.64 22.12
N VAL A 210 -19.23 0.39 21.26
CA VAL A 210 -19.80 0.22 19.90
C VAL A 210 -18.87 -0.63 19.03
N LEU A 211 -17.55 -0.41 19.08
CA LEU A 211 -16.57 -1.23 18.36
C LEU A 211 -16.72 -2.71 18.73
N LEU A 212 -16.78 -3.03 20.03
CA LEU A 212 -16.95 -4.39 20.54
C LEU A 212 -18.27 -5.02 20.08
N GLN A 213 -19.35 -4.24 20.06
CA GLN A 213 -20.64 -4.68 19.59
C GLN A 213 -20.64 -4.99 18.10
N GLU A 214 -20.07 -4.11 17.28
CA GLU A 214 -20.00 -4.31 15.83
C GLU A 214 -19.02 -5.44 15.46
N MET A 215 -17.93 -5.63 16.21
CA MET A 215 -17.04 -6.79 16.06
C MET A 215 -17.77 -8.11 16.26
N GLU A 216 -18.67 -8.18 17.26
CA GLU A 216 -19.46 -9.40 17.51
C GLU A 216 -20.55 -9.59 16.44
N ASN A 217 -21.27 -8.52 16.07
CA ASN A 217 -22.34 -8.56 15.08
C ASN A 217 -21.83 -8.96 13.68
N HIS A 218 -20.59 -8.63 13.36
CA HIS A 218 -19.99 -8.83 12.05
C HIS A 218 -18.82 -9.83 12.03
N ARG A 219 -18.64 -10.63 13.11
CA ARG A 219 -17.48 -11.52 13.31
C ARG A 219 -17.20 -12.48 12.15
N GLU A 220 -18.23 -12.89 11.39
CA GLU A 220 -18.07 -13.79 10.23
C GLU A 220 -17.83 -13.04 8.90
N ASN A 221 -18.04 -11.72 8.88
CA ASN A 221 -18.05 -10.94 7.63
C ASN A 221 -17.00 -9.84 7.59
N VAL A 222 -16.42 -9.46 8.73
CA VAL A 222 -15.40 -8.41 8.82
C VAL A 222 -14.29 -8.86 9.76
N ILE A 223 -13.05 -8.78 9.28
CA ILE A 223 -11.89 -8.94 10.13
C ILE A 223 -11.43 -7.55 10.56
N VAL A 224 -11.30 -7.32 11.85
CA VAL A 224 -10.79 -6.08 12.41
C VAL A 224 -9.31 -6.25 12.74
N ILE A 225 -8.47 -5.35 12.24
CA ILE A 225 -7.05 -5.26 12.56
C ILE A 225 -6.81 -3.93 13.27
N LEU A 226 -6.42 -4.00 14.54
CA LEU A 226 -6.03 -2.83 15.33
C LEU A 226 -4.51 -2.66 15.24
N ALA A 227 -4.04 -1.51 14.82
CA ALA A 227 -2.61 -1.25 14.67
C ALA A 227 -2.11 -0.10 15.56
N GLY A 228 -0.85 -0.16 15.93
CA GLY A 228 -0.20 0.89 16.71
C GLY A 228 1.14 0.47 17.31
N TYR A 229 1.71 1.34 18.14
CA TYR A 229 2.93 1.05 18.89
C TYR A 229 2.69 -0.04 19.95
N ASN A 230 3.61 -0.99 20.08
CA ASN A 230 3.47 -2.15 20.98
C ASN A 230 3.05 -1.75 22.40
N GLU A 231 3.80 -0.85 23.04
CA GLU A 231 3.52 -0.46 24.42
C GLU A 231 2.17 0.25 24.59
N ARG A 232 1.81 1.11 23.63
CA ARG A 232 0.53 1.81 23.65
C ARG A 232 -0.64 0.86 23.41
N MET A 233 -0.46 -0.12 22.52
CA MET A 233 -1.45 -1.15 22.25
C MET A 233 -1.64 -2.10 23.44
N LYS A 234 -0.55 -2.47 24.14
CA LYS A 234 -0.67 -3.25 25.40
C LYS A 234 -1.50 -2.50 26.43
N ALA A 235 -1.17 -1.23 26.71
CA ALA A 235 -1.93 -0.40 27.63
C ALA A 235 -3.41 -0.22 27.21
N PHE A 236 -3.65 -0.07 25.91
CA PHE A 236 -5.02 0.01 25.35
C PHE A 236 -5.81 -1.26 25.58
N MET A 237 -5.21 -2.42 25.37
CA MET A 237 -5.84 -3.73 25.60
C MET A 237 -6.06 -4.02 27.09
N GLU A 238 -5.14 -3.61 27.95
CA GLU A 238 -5.28 -3.78 29.40
C GLU A 238 -6.45 -2.99 29.98
N ARG A 239 -6.68 -1.79 29.47
CA ARG A 239 -7.81 -0.94 29.85
C ARG A 239 -9.16 -1.49 29.39
N ASN A 240 -9.19 -2.32 28.35
CA ASN A 240 -10.42 -2.77 27.70
C ASN A 240 -10.48 -4.30 27.65
N GLU A 241 -10.90 -4.94 28.75
CA GLU A 241 -10.98 -6.42 28.87
C GLU A 241 -11.83 -7.07 27.77
N GLY A 242 -12.89 -6.38 27.30
CA GLY A 242 -13.73 -6.86 26.21
C GLY A 242 -13.02 -7.04 24.89
N LEU A 243 -11.94 -6.28 24.62
CA LEU A 243 -11.10 -6.47 23.44
C LEU A 243 -10.26 -7.75 23.53
N LYS A 244 -9.71 -8.06 24.71
CA LYS A 244 -8.88 -9.27 24.91
C LYS A 244 -9.63 -10.55 24.56
N SER A 245 -10.94 -10.63 24.86
CA SER A 245 -11.75 -11.81 24.58
C SER A 245 -12.11 -11.97 23.09
N ARG A 246 -12.04 -10.91 22.30
CA ARG A 246 -12.44 -10.89 20.88
C ARG A 246 -11.29 -10.86 19.90
N ILE A 247 -10.08 -10.52 20.35
CA ILE A 247 -8.90 -10.41 19.52
C ILE A 247 -7.87 -11.48 19.91
N PRO A 248 -7.92 -12.66 19.29
CA PRO A 248 -7.07 -13.79 19.67
C PRO A 248 -5.63 -13.68 19.17
N TYR A 249 -5.35 -12.83 18.16
CA TYR A 249 -4.06 -12.79 17.52
C TYR A 249 -3.34 -11.48 17.78
N TRP A 250 -2.07 -11.58 18.15
CA TRP A 250 -1.15 -10.47 18.26
C TRP A 250 0.05 -10.72 17.35
N ILE A 251 0.26 -9.85 16.37
CA ILE A 251 1.36 -9.95 15.42
C ILE A 251 2.32 -8.78 15.65
N ASP A 252 3.53 -9.11 16.08
CA ASP A 252 4.59 -8.13 16.28
C ASP A 252 5.35 -7.87 14.98
N PHE A 253 5.45 -6.61 14.62
CA PHE A 253 6.24 -6.13 13.49
C PHE A 253 7.57 -5.58 14.02
N PRO A 254 8.63 -6.36 13.97
CA PRO A 254 9.95 -5.91 14.42
C PRO A 254 10.48 -4.81 13.50
N ASP A 255 11.43 -4.03 14.03
CA ASP A 255 12.18 -3.11 13.18
C ASP A 255 13.03 -3.90 12.19
N TYR A 256 13.18 -3.34 10.99
CA TYR A 256 14.01 -3.93 9.94
C TYR A 256 15.50 -3.94 10.34
N THR A 257 16.21 -4.97 9.90
CA THR A 257 17.67 -5.00 10.00
C THR A 257 18.31 -3.98 9.05
N THR A 258 19.59 -3.68 9.24
CA THR A 258 20.33 -2.77 8.35
C THR A 258 20.34 -3.28 6.90
N GLU A 259 20.47 -4.59 6.72
CA GLU A 259 20.45 -5.28 5.44
C GLU A 259 19.07 -5.12 4.77
N GLU A 260 18.00 -5.40 5.52
CA GLU A 260 16.61 -5.26 5.05
C GLU A 260 16.29 -3.81 4.65
N LEU A 261 16.71 -2.82 5.45
CA LEU A 261 16.57 -1.39 5.12
C LEU A 261 17.32 -1.02 3.83
N THR A 262 18.50 -1.59 3.65
CA THR A 262 19.32 -1.38 2.43
C THR A 262 18.64 -1.99 1.21
N ASP A 263 18.04 -3.16 1.35
CA ASP A 263 17.32 -3.81 0.25
C ASP A 263 16.01 -3.08 -0.07
N ILE A 264 15.30 -2.57 0.95
CA ILE A 264 14.13 -1.69 0.76
C ILE A 264 14.54 -0.41 0.01
N PHE A 265 15.69 0.17 0.34
CA PHE A 265 16.22 1.36 -0.35
C PHE A 265 16.50 1.10 -1.82
N LYS A 266 17.18 -0.02 -2.15
CA LYS A 266 17.42 -0.43 -3.53
C LYS A 266 16.12 -0.64 -4.29
N LEU A 267 15.16 -1.34 -3.68
CA LEU A 267 13.85 -1.59 -4.29
C LEU A 267 13.11 -0.28 -4.60
N MET A 268 13.01 0.63 -3.63
CA MET A 268 12.32 1.92 -3.82
C MET A 268 12.98 2.80 -4.88
N ILE A 269 14.31 2.79 -4.98
CA ILE A 269 15.04 3.50 -6.04
C ILE A 269 14.74 2.91 -7.41
N HIS A 270 14.79 1.57 -7.52
CA HIS A 270 14.50 0.86 -8.76
C HIS A 270 13.06 1.07 -9.23
N GLU A 271 12.07 1.01 -8.31
CA GLU A 271 10.66 1.27 -8.62
C GLU A 271 10.41 2.68 -9.17
N LYS A 272 11.26 3.65 -8.82
CA LYS A 272 11.23 5.02 -9.39
C LYS A 272 12.02 5.16 -10.69
N GLY A 273 12.58 4.07 -11.23
CA GLY A 273 13.37 4.07 -12.46
C GLY A 273 14.79 4.59 -12.31
N PHE A 274 15.29 4.72 -11.07
CA PHE A 274 16.68 5.12 -10.83
C PHE A 274 17.58 3.90 -10.62
N CYS A 275 18.87 4.09 -10.94
CA CYS A 275 19.95 3.19 -10.58
C CYS A 275 20.74 3.78 -9.41
N VAL A 276 21.34 2.95 -8.60
CA VAL A 276 22.16 3.36 -7.46
C VAL A 276 23.54 2.71 -7.56
N THR A 277 24.60 3.48 -7.36
CA THR A 277 25.96 2.94 -7.38
C THR A 277 26.29 2.13 -6.13
N ASP A 278 27.22 1.17 -6.24
CA ASP A 278 27.62 0.34 -5.10
C ASP A 278 28.14 1.16 -3.90
N ASP A 279 28.85 2.25 -4.17
CA ASP A 279 29.35 3.14 -3.12
C ASP A 279 28.22 3.95 -2.45
N ALA A 280 27.17 4.30 -3.21
CA ALA A 280 25.97 4.91 -2.65
C ALA A 280 25.19 3.91 -1.77
N ILE A 281 25.13 2.64 -2.17
CA ILE A 281 24.53 1.57 -1.37
C ILE A 281 25.28 1.40 -0.04
N LYS A 282 26.62 1.37 -0.07
CA LYS A 282 27.45 1.29 1.14
C LYS A 282 27.22 2.48 2.08
N GLU A 283 27.09 3.68 1.52
CA GLU A 283 26.81 4.89 2.31
C GLU A 283 25.42 4.84 2.94
N ALA A 284 24.39 4.42 2.19
CA ALA A 284 23.05 4.22 2.73
C ALA A 284 23.04 3.18 3.85
N HIS A 285 23.72 2.04 3.66
CA HIS A 285 23.89 0.99 4.69
C HIS A 285 24.50 1.56 5.96
N TYR A 286 25.60 2.32 5.85
CA TYR A 286 26.26 2.96 7.00
C TYR A 286 25.33 3.95 7.74
N ILE A 287 24.51 4.71 7.01
CA ILE A 287 23.51 5.58 7.61
C ILE A 287 22.48 4.75 8.41
N PHE A 288 21.94 3.68 7.80
CA PHE A 288 20.95 2.82 8.47
C PHE A 288 21.52 2.16 9.73
N GLU A 289 22.77 1.68 9.68
CA GLU A 289 23.44 1.12 10.86
C GLU A 289 23.50 2.10 12.05
N LYS A 290 23.69 3.39 11.77
CA LYS A 290 23.75 4.42 12.80
C LYS A 290 22.40 4.83 13.36
N VAL A 291 21.36 4.83 12.52
CA VAL A 291 20.06 5.41 12.92
C VAL A 291 19.05 4.39 13.41
N ARG A 292 19.21 3.10 13.09
CA ARG A 292 18.23 2.06 13.45
C ARG A 292 18.04 1.86 14.97
N ASN A 293 19.03 2.20 15.77
CA ASN A 293 18.98 2.05 17.23
C ASN A 293 18.44 3.30 17.96
N ILE A 294 17.89 4.26 17.22
CA ILE A 294 17.27 5.44 17.79
C ILE A 294 15.83 5.08 18.17
N ASP A 295 15.39 5.51 19.34
CA ASP A 295 14.00 5.35 19.77
C ASP A 295 13.03 5.91 18.72
N ASP A 296 11.91 5.23 18.53
CA ASP A 296 10.88 5.57 17.51
C ASP A 296 11.43 5.62 16.06
N PHE A 297 12.39 4.76 15.73
CA PHE A 297 12.94 4.67 14.39
C PHE A 297 11.83 4.42 13.34
N GLY A 298 11.86 5.22 12.28
CA GLY A 298 10.80 5.26 11.28
C GLY A 298 10.85 4.17 10.20
N ASN A 299 11.77 3.18 10.29
CA ASN A 299 11.88 2.05 9.37
C ASN A 299 11.75 2.44 7.88
N GLY A 300 10.84 1.82 7.14
CA GLY A 300 10.60 2.10 5.72
C GLY A 300 10.20 3.56 5.43
N ARG A 301 9.63 4.30 6.40
CA ARG A 301 9.38 5.74 6.26
C ARG A 301 10.70 6.52 6.23
N TYR A 302 11.66 6.13 7.08
CA TYR A 302 13.00 6.73 7.04
C TYR A 302 13.71 6.43 5.71
N VAL A 303 13.66 5.17 5.24
CA VAL A 303 14.22 4.78 3.93
C VAL A 303 13.64 5.62 2.81
N ARG A 304 12.31 5.80 2.77
CA ARG A 304 11.64 6.64 1.78
C ARG A 304 12.13 8.09 1.83
N ASN A 305 12.22 8.67 3.02
CA ASN A 305 12.71 10.04 3.19
C ASN A 305 14.16 10.17 2.70
N LEU A 306 15.02 9.19 2.98
CA LEU A 306 16.42 9.17 2.51
C LEU A 306 16.46 9.13 0.98
N MET A 307 15.69 8.24 0.36
CA MET A 307 15.58 8.12 -1.09
C MET A 307 15.10 9.42 -1.74
N GLU A 308 14.03 10.03 -1.23
CA GLU A 308 13.49 11.28 -1.77
C GLU A 308 14.47 12.45 -1.65
N ARG A 309 15.26 12.48 -0.57
CA ARG A 309 16.33 13.46 -0.40
C ARG A 309 17.47 13.20 -1.37
N ALA A 310 17.89 11.93 -1.55
CA ALA A 310 18.95 11.57 -2.49
C ALA A 310 18.60 11.98 -3.93
N VAL A 311 17.37 11.74 -4.38
CA VAL A 311 16.88 12.17 -5.69
C VAL A 311 16.93 13.70 -5.85
N ARG A 312 16.55 14.45 -4.80
CA ARG A 312 16.66 15.93 -4.82
C ARG A 312 18.11 16.41 -4.89
N GLN A 313 19.01 15.78 -4.13
CA GLN A 313 20.44 16.16 -4.14
C GLN A 313 21.09 15.81 -5.49
N GLN A 314 20.72 14.69 -6.10
CA GLN A 314 21.14 14.37 -7.46
C GLN A 314 20.74 15.47 -8.45
N SER A 315 19.50 15.98 -8.39
CA SER A 315 19.06 17.06 -9.26
C SER A 315 19.87 18.34 -9.04
N VAL A 316 20.18 18.69 -7.79
CA VAL A 316 21.03 19.84 -7.45
C VAL A 316 22.45 19.65 -7.99
N ARG A 317 23.05 18.47 -7.82
CA ARG A 317 24.38 18.14 -8.33
C ARG A 317 24.43 18.27 -9.85
N LEU A 318 23.50 17.68 -10.57
CA LEU A 318 23.46 17.71 -12.02
C LEU A 318 23.36 19.14 -12.56
N LEU A 319 22.50 20.00 -11.97
CA LEU A 319 22.38 21.39 -12.37
C LEU A 319 23.58 22.26 -11.97
N SER A 320 24.37 21.86 -10.98
CA SER A 320 25.60 22.56 -10.61
C SER A 320 26.80 22.22 -11.49
N THR A 321 26.75 21.09 -12.20
CA THR A 321 27.83 20.59 -13.05
C THR A 321 27.59 20.81 -14.54
N SER A 322 26.37 21.18 -14.95
CA SER A 322 25.98 21.35 -16.35
C SER A 322 25.37 22.74 -16.57
N GLU A 323 25.71 23.40 -17.68
CA GLU A 323 25.14 24.70 -18.07
C GLU A 323 23.68 24.58 -18.53
N SER A 324 23.30 23.41 -19.07
CA SER A 324 21.90 23.09 -19.49
C SER A 324 21.55 21.66 -19.18
N VAL A 325 20.27 21.40 -18.94
CA VAL A 325 19.73 20.02 -18.72
C VAL A 325 19.95 19.14 -19.96
N SER A 326 19.99 19.73 -21.16
CA SER A 326 20.25 19.02 -22.42
C SER A 326 21.66 18.45 -22.53
N ASP A 327 22.61 18.95 -21.74
CA ASP A 327 24.00 18.54 -21.78
C ASP A 327 24.29 17.35 -20.85
N ILE A 328 23.30 16.99 -20.01
CA ILE A 328 23.40 15.88 -19.07
C ILE A 328 23.18 14.55 -19.81
N GLN A 329 24.08 13.59 -19.63
CA GLN A 329 23.94 12.27 -20.22
C GLN A 329 22.74 11.54 -19.62
N LYS A 330 22.06 10.73 -20.46
CA LYS A 330 20.82 10.01 -20.06
C LYS A 330 21.05 9.12 -18.84
N GLU A 331 22.17 8.44 -18.77
CA GLU A 331 22.56 7.57 -17.68
C GLU A 331 22.71 8.33 -16.36
N GLU A 332 23.24 9.54 -16.40
CA GLU A 332 23.44 10.38 -15.21
C GLU A 332 22.14 10.91 -14.64
N LEU A 333 21.11 11.14 -15.51
CA LEU A 333 19.79 11.59 -15.08
C LEU A 333 19.08 10.59 -14.14
N PHE A 334 19.43 9.31 -14.23
CA PHE A 334 18.80 8.25 -13.44
C PHE A 334 19.78 7.59 -12.47
N GLN A 335 20.98 8.11 -12.27
CA GLN A 335 21.98 7.52 -11.41
C GLN A 335 22.11 8.29 -10.09
N ILE A 336 21.87 7.59 -8.98
CA ILE A 336 22.15 8.06 -7.61
C ILE A 336 23.56 7.63 -7.22
N THR A 337 24.37 8.60 -6.83
CA THR A 337 25.77 8.40 -6.44
C THR A 337 25.95 8.61 -4.94
N LYS A 338 27.14 8.23 -4.44
CA LYS A 338 27.51 8.45 -3.03
C LYS A 338 27.41 9.93 -2.61
N ALA A 339 27.75 10.86 -3.49
CA ALA A 339 27.70 12.30 -3.21
C ALA A 339 26.25 12.76 -2.89
N ASP A 340 25.24 12.17 -3.56
CA ASP A 340 23.84 12.51 -3.39
C ASP A 340 23.31 12.07 -2.01
N ILE A 341 23.96 11.08 -1.37
CA ILE A 341 23.61 10.55 -0.05
C ILE A 341 24.45 11.19 1.06
N GLN A 342 25.74 11.42 0.85
CA GLN A 342 26.65 11.99 1.88
C GLN A 342 26.27 13.40 2.32
N MET A 343 25.82 14.26 1.42
CA MET A 343 25.37 15.61 1.75
C MET A 343 24.25 15.63 2.81
N LEU A 344 23.53 14.51 2.97
CA LEU A 344 22.43 14.38 3.93
C LEU A 344 22.92 14.16 5.37
N GLY A 345 24.04 13.46 5.56
CA GLY A 345 24.62 13.20 6.89
C GLY A 345 25.20 14.44 7.58
N GLU A 346 25.59 15.45 6.84
CA GLU A 346 26.10 16.71 7.37
C GLU A 346 24.99 17.69 7.77
N GLY A 347 23.86 17.67 7.03
CA GLY A 347 22.66 18.47 7.33
C GLY A 347 21.98 18.04 8.64
N GLU A 348 21.85 16.75 8.87
CA GLU A 348 21.27 16.21 10.12
C GLU A 348 22.10 16.51 11.37
N LYS A 349 23.42 16.59 11.22
CA LYS A 349 24.32 17.02 12.32
C LYS A 349 24.12 18.51 12.67
N LYS A 350 23.75 19.35 11.71
CA LYS A 350 23.46 20.79 11.95
C LYS A 350 22.09 21.00 12.59
N GLU A 351 21.07 20.28 12.14
CA GLU A 351 19.71 20.37 12.69
C GLU A 351 19.64 19.81 14.12
N ARG A 352 20.33 18.71 14.42
CA ARG A 352 20.41 18.16 15.80
C ARG A 352 21.17 19.10 16.75
N LYS A 353 22.22 19.77 16.30
CA LYS A 353 22.91 20.79 17.12
C LYS A 353 22.07 22.03 17.39
N SER A 354 21.22 22.44 16.42
CA SER A 354 20.29 23.57 16.59
C SER A 354 19.08 23.21 17.44
N GLY A 355 18.59 21.94 17.36
CA GLY A 355 17.47 21.45 18.19
C GLY A 355 17.87 21.17 19.64
N ALA A 356 19.10 20.70 19.90
CA ALA A 356 19.65 20.55 21.26
C ALA A 356 19.88 21.89 21.94
N ALA A 357 20.37 22.90 21.20
CA ALA A 357 20.56 24.26 21.72
C ALA A 357 19.25 25.01 22.02
N ARG A 358 18.12 24.60 21.42
CA ARG A 358 16.78 25.15 21.73
C ARG A 358 16.13 24.49 22.96
N LYS A 359 16.49 23.26 23.31
CA LYS A 359 16.00 22.58 24.54
C LYS A 359 16.74 22.94 25.81
N GLU A 360 17.88 23.63 25.72
CA GLU A 360 18.61 24.17 26.87
C GLU A 360 18.26 25.64 27.21
N LEU A 361 17.32 26.23 26.43
CA LEU A 361 16.90 27.65 26.60
C LEU A 361 15.41 27.80 26.98
N ASP A 362 14.65 26.69 27.16
CA ASP A 362 13.32 26.60 27.75
C ASP A 362 13.38 25.81 29.08
#